data_9c17da8bb1b738b0523dca57d7b7efe0
#
_entry.id   9c17da8bb1b738b0523dca57d7b7efe0
#
_cell.length_a   1.000
_cell.length_b   1.000
_cell.length_c   1.000
_cell.angle_alpha   90.00
_cell.angle_beta   90.00
_cell.angle_gamma   90.00
#
_symmetry.space_group_name_H-M   'P 1'
#
loop_
_entity.id
_entity.type
_entity.pdbx_description
1 polymer ?
#
loop_
_entity_poly.entity_id
_entity_poly.type
_entity_poly.pdbx_seq_one_letter_code
_entity_poly.pdbx_strand_id
1 'polypeptide(L)'
;MRENRMNGAKPVFYATWAYEKGSKHMNQFSLSYEEMNQKMAQAYHKAAQQNHALVADAGLAFYEKSKTEQLYAEDGSHPNEAGALLTAELLAETILFDISR
;
A
#
# COMPACT_ATOMS: atom_id res chain seq x y z
N MET A 1 -18.45 5.13 8.33
CA MET A 1 -18.62 4.48 7.01
C MET A 1 -19.91 4.82 6.34
N ARG A 2 -20.96 4.69 7.08
CA ARG A 2 -22.28 5.04 6.57
C ARG A 2 -22.38 6.47 6.12
N GLU A 3 -21.85 7.39 6.92
CA GLU A 3 -21.85 8.81 6.62
C GLU A 3 -21.15 9.10 5.31
N ASN A 4 -20.04 8.43 5.07
CA ASN A 4 -19.30 8.61 3.82
C ASN A 4 -20.14 8.25 2.61
N ARG A 5 -20.85 7.14 2.70
CA ARG A 5 -21.71 6.72 1.61
C ARG A 5 -22.89 7.64 1.40
N MET A 6 -23.47 8.10 2.50
CA MET A 6 -24.59 9.03 2.45
C MET A 6 -24.22 10.34 1.78
N ASN A 7 -22.98 10.75 1.94
CA ASN A 7 -22.49 11.99 1.37
C ASN A 7 -21.87 11.81 -0.01
N GLY A 8 -21.99 10.60 -0.58
CA GLY A 8 -21.40 10.30 -1.87
C GLY A 8 -19.91 10.03 -1.83
N ALA A 9 -19.30 10.07 -0.66
CA ALA A 9 -17.88 9.76 -0.51
C ALA A 9 -17.68 8.26 -0.39
N LYS A 10 -16.52 7.79 -0.84
CA LYS A 10 -16.14 6.40 -0.77
C LYS A 10 -14.80 6.29 -0.04
N PRO A 11 -14.69 5.42 0.97
CA PRO A 11 -13.43 5.28 1.68
C PRO A 11 -12.37 4.66 0.79
N VAL A 12 -11.12 5.04 1.02
CA VAL A 12 -9.98 4.49 0.31
C VAL A 12 -9.04 3.90 1.35
N PHE A 13 -8.73 2.61 1.20
CA PHE A 13 -7.76 1.96 2.07
C PHE A 13 -6.39 2.10 1.40
N TYR A 14 -5.47 2.66 2.15
CA TYR A 14 -4.10 2.85 1.69
C TYR A 14 -3.29 1.64 2.12
N ALA A 15 -3.16 0.66 1.22
CA ALA A 15 -2.47 -0.59 1.51
C ALA A 15 -0.97 -0.34 1.49
N THR A 16 -0.36 -0.29 2.67
CA THR A 16 1.04 0.06 2.81
C THR A 16 1.97 -1.11 2.56
N TRP A 17 3.26 -0.84 2.61
CA TRP A 17 4.33 -1.75 2.27
C TRP A 17 4.92 -2.41 3.51
N ALA A 18 5.57 -3.56 3.31
CA ALA A 18 6.31 -4.24 4.36
C ALA A 18 7.62 -3.51 4.61
N TYR A 19 8.27 -3.82 5.73
CA TYR A 19 9.62 -3.33 5.98
C TYR A 19 10.56 -3.83 4.88
N GLU A 20 11.62 -3.07 4.64
CA GLU A 20 12.57 -3.39 3.59
C GLU A 20 13.18 -4.77 3.77
N LYS A 21 13.33 -5.50 2.68
CA LYS A 21 13.96 -6.82 2.66
C LYS A 21 15.38 -6.72 3.25
N GLY A 22 15.67 -7.58 4.21
CA GLY A 22 16.97 -7.58 4.86
C GLY A 22 17.15 -6.57 5.97
N SER A 23 16.14 -5.72 6.22
CA SER A 23 16.23 -4.75 7.30
C SER A 23 16.07 -5.44 8.65
N LYS A 24 16.52 -4.75 9.71
CA LYS A 24 16.34 -5.21 11.08
C LYS A 24 14.89 -5.48 11.40
N HIS A 25 14.02 -4.58 10.95
CA HIS A 25 12.59 -4.69 11.21
C HIS A 25 12.00 -5.92 10.53
N MET A 26 12.36 -6.15 9.27
CA MET A 26 11.85 -7.31 8.54
C MET A 26 12.37 -8.62 9.12
N ASN A 27 13.61 -8.60 9.59
CA ASN A 27 14.26 -9.81 10.13
C ASN A 27 13.66 -10.29 11.46
N GLN A 28 12.80 -9.47 12.09
CA GLN A 28 12.10 -9.89 13.31
C GLN A 28 10.99 -10.89 13.03
N PHE A 29 10.54 -10.97 11.80
CA PHE A 29 9.41 -11.82 11.45
C PHE A 29 9.91 -13.14 10.89
N SER A 30 9.09 -14.17 11.04
CA SER A 30 9.41 -15.48 10.47
C SER A 30 8.96 -15.60 9.01
N LEU A 31 8.39 -14.54 8.46
CA LEU A 31 7.93 -14.50 7.07
C LEU A 31 8.98 -13.84 6.19
N SER A 32 9.04 -14.25 4.94
CA SER A 32 9.87 -13.56 3.95
C SER A 32 9.24 -12.22 3.58
N TYR A 33 10.03 -11.38 2.93
CA TYR A 33 9.53 -10.10 2.43
C TYR A 33 8.35 -10.32 1.48
N GLU A 34 8.46 -11.30 0.60
CA GLU A 34 7.40 -11.65 -0.36
C GLU A 34 6.13 -12.08 0.34
N GLU A 35 6.26 -12.96 1.32
CA GLU A 35 5.11 -13.44 2.08
C GLU A 35 4.43 -12.33 2.87
N MET A 36 5.23 -11.46 3.48
CA MET A 36 4.69 -10.34 4.24
C MET A 36 3.88 -9.41 3.34
N ASN A 37 4.41 -9.09 2.17
CA ASN A 37 3.69 -8.23 1.21
C ASN A 37 2.39 -8.87 0.75
N GLN A 38 2.39 -10.16 0.49
CA GLN A 38 1.17 -10.88 0.08
C GLN A 38 0.12 -10.87 1.17
N LYS A 39 0.53 -11.16 2.41
CA LYS A 39 -0.42 -11.19 3.52
C LYS A 39 -1.01 -9.82 3.81
N MET A 40 -0.19 -8.78 3.73
CA MET A 40 -0.67 -7.42 3.93
C MET A 40 -1.68 -7.04 2.82
N ALA A 41 -1.34 -7.34 1.57
CA ALA A 41 -2.24 -7.04 0.46
C ALA A 41 -3.58 -7.76 0.62
N GLN A 42 -3.55 -9.04 0.98
CA GLN A 42 -4.77 -9.82 1.19
C GLN A 42 -5.64 -9.21 2.29
N ALA A 43 -5.01 -8.80 3.40
CA ALA A 43 -5.73 -8.22 4.52
C ALA A 43 -6.40 -6.89 4.13
N TYR A 44 -5.69 -6.03 3.41
CA TYR A 44 -6.23 -4.76 2.97
C TYR A 44 -7.37 -4.94 1.97
N HIS A 45 -7.20 -5.86 1.02
CA HIS A 45 -8.25 -6.12 0.03
C HIS A 45 -9.50 -6.71 0.67
N LYS A 46 -9.32 -7.60 1.63
CA LYS A 46 -10.46 -8.17 2.35
C LYS A 46 -11.21 -7.11 3.13
N ALA A 47 -10.49 -6.26 3.84
CA ALA A 47 -11.09 -5.18 4.60
C ALA A 47 -11.81 -4.19 3.69
N ALA A 48 -11.22 -3.87 2.55
CA ALA A 48 -11.83 -2.97 1.58
C ALA A 48 -13.12 -3.54 1.01
N GLN A 49 -13.11 -4.82 0.67
CA GLN A 49 -14.29 -5.50 0.16
C GLN A 49 -15.42 -5.47 1.17
N GLN A 50 -15.12 -5.74 2.44
CA GLN A 50 -16.11 -5.74 3.50
C GLN A 50 -16.70 -4.34 3.77
N ASN A 51 -15.98 -3.30 3.42
CA ASN A 51 -16.40 -1.92 3.66
C ASN A 51 -16.77 -1.17 2.38
N HIS A 52 -16.85 -1.86 1.26
CA HIS A 52 -17.14 -1.26 -0.05
C HIS A 52 -16.21 -0.08 -0.34
N ALA A 53 -14.93 -0.29 -0.08
CA ALA A 53 -13.89 0.74 -0.20
C ALA A 53 -13.00 0.48 -1.39
N LEU A 54 -12.34 1.53 -1.85
CA LEU A 54 -11.26 1.41 -2.83
C LEU A 54 -9.98 0.97 -2.11
N VAL A 55 -9.04 0.42 -2.87
CA VAL A 55 -7.71 0.09 -2.37
C VAL A 55 -6.67 0.78 -3.22
N ALA A 56 -5.82 1.56 -2.59
CA ALA A 56 -4.61 2.08 -3.23
C ALA A 56 -3.48 1.12 -2.85
N ASP A 57 -3.05 0.28 -3.80
CA ASP A 57 -2.12 -0.83 -3.57
C ASP A 57 -0.66 -0.37 -3.51
N ALA A 58 -0.34 0.53 -2.59
CA ALA A 58 1.02 1.05 -2.46
C ALA A 58 2.01 -0.05 -2.08
N GLY A 59 1.59 -1.00 -1.25
CA GLY A 59 2.45 -2.11 -0.84
C GLY A 59 2.87 -2.99 -2.00
N LEU A 60 1.93 -3.33 -2.87
CA LEU A 60 2.23 -4.14 -4.05
C LEU A 60 3.10 -3.38 -5.04
N ALA A 61 2.83 -2.08 -5.23
CA ALA A 61 3.65 -1.25 -6.10
C ALA A 61 5.08 -1.15 -5.58
N PHE A 62 5.25 -0.99 -4.26
CA PHE A 62 6.57 -1.01 -3.62
C PHE A 62 7.28 -2.33 -3.87
N TYR A 63 6.57 -3.42 -3.68
CA TYR A 63 7.15 -4.74 -3.85
C TYR A 63 7.70 -4.92 -5.27
N GLU A 64 6.91 -4.59 -6.27
CA GLU A 64 7.32 -4.75 -7.67
C GLU A 64 8.47 -3.80 -8.03
N LYS A 65 8.35 -2.53 -7.68
CA LYS A 65 9.35 -1.53 -8.05
C LYS A 65 10.66 -1.71 -7.28
N SER A 66 10.59 -2.22 -6.06
CA SER A 66 11.79 -2.41 -5.23
C SER A 66 12.74 -3.46 -5.81
N LYS A 67 12.29 -4.24 -6.76
CA LYS A 67 13.17 -5.21 -7.45
C LYS A 67 14.22 -4.51 -8.30
N THR A 68 13.94 -3.28 -8.72
CA THR A 68 14.84 -2.53 -9.61
C THR A 68 15.26 -1.17 -9.07
N GLU A 69 14.61 -0.66 -8.03
CA GLU A 69 14.90 0.66 -7.48
C GLU A 69 14.90 0.63 -5.96
N GLN A 70 15.70 1.50 -5.37
CA GLN A 70 15.68 1.70 -3.92
C GLN A 70 14.54 2.65 -3.58
N LEU A 71 13.61 2.20 -2.76
CA LEU A 71 12.41 2.96 -2.40
C LEU A 71 12.33 3.29 -0.92
N TYR A 72 13.22 2.74 -0.10
CA TYR A 72 13.19 2.93 1.34
C TYR A 72 14.24 3.92 1.80
N ALA A 73 13.91 4.65 2.86
CA ALA A 73 14.88 5.48 3.58
C ALA A 73 15.81 4.55 4.37
N GLU A 74 16.81 5.13 5.02
CA GLU A 74 17.81 4.37 5.77
C GLU A 74 17.23 3.47 6.86
N ASP A 75 16.09 3.86 7.42
CA ASP A 75 15.47 3.09 8.51
C ASP A 75 14.81 1.80 8.02
N GLY A 76 14.69 1.59 6.72
CA GLY A 76 14.06 0.39 6.16
C GLY A 76 12.55 0.33 6.36
N SER A 77 11.95 1.42 6.80
CA SER A 77 10.52 1.49 7.11
C SER A 77 9.83 2.58 6.30
N HIS A 78 10.35 3.79 6.36
CA HIS A 78 9.76 4.91 5.64
C HIS A 78 10.22 4.94 4.18
N PRO A 79 9.41 5.50 3.28
CA PRO A 79 9.85 5.62 1.89
C PRO A 79 10.90 6.71 1.75
N ASN A 80 11.78 6.54 0.78
CA ASN A 80 12.64 7.64 0.36
C ASN A 80 11.84 8.50 -0.62
N GLU A 81 12.49 9.45 -1.29
CA GLU A 81 11.82 10.36 -2.20
C GLU A 81 11.13 9.62 -3.36
N ALA A 82 11.81 8.64 -3.94
CA ALA A 82 11.25 7.84 -5.03
C ALA A 82 10.06 7.02 -4.56
N GLY A 83 10.16 6.43 -3.37
CA GLY A 83 9.07 5.65 -2.80
C GLY A 83 7.86 6.52 -2.49
N ALA A 84 8.10 7.71 -1.94
CA ALA A 84 7.01 8.64 -1.63
C ALA A 84 6.29 9.09 -2.90
N LEU A 85 7.04 9.37 -3.95
CA LEU A 85 6.45 9.79 -5.22
C LEU A 85 5.62 8.65 -5.84
N LEU A 86 6.14 7.44 -5.81
CA LEU A 86 5.44 6.27 -6.33
C LEU A 86 4.07 6.10 -5.66
N THR A 87 4.04 6.17 -4.33
CA THR A 87 2.79 5.97 -3.60
C THR A 87 1.81 7.13 -3.79
N ALA A 88 2.31 8.34 -3.88
CA ALA A 88 1.47 9.51 -4.12
C ALA A 88 0.80 9.43 -5.50
N GLU A 89 1.55 9.03 -6.51
CA GLU A 89 1.00 8.87 -7.85
C GLU A 89 -0.05 7.78 -7.90
N LEU A 90 0.22 6.66 -7.23
CA LEU A 90 -0.70 5.54 -7.19
C LEU A 90 -2.01 5.91 -6.49
N LEU A 91 -1.91 6.63 -5.39
CA LEU A 91 -3.09 7.07 -4.65
C LEU A 91 -3.94 8.00 -5.51
N ALA A 92 -3.29 8.96 -6.17
CA ALA A 92 -3.97 9.88 -7.06
C ALA A 92 -4.67 9.14 -8.21
N GLU A 93 -3.98 8.19 -8.82
CA GLU A 93 -4.54 7.39 -9.91
C GLU A 93 -5.76 6.59 -9.47
N THR A 94 -5.69 6.01 -8.27
CA THR A 94 -6.79 5.22 -7.71
C THR A 94 -8.04 6.08 -7.55
N ILE A 95 -7.89 7.28 -7.02
CA ILE A 95 -8.99 8.19 -6.80
C ILE A 95 -9.55 8.71 -8.13
N LEU A 96 -8.66 9.12 -9.03
CA LEU A 96 -9.07 9.67 -10.33
C LEU A 96 -9.78 8.61 -11.18
N PHE A 97 -9.32 7.37 -11.13
CA PHE A 97 -9.96 6.30 -11.86
C PHE A 97 -11.40 6.10 -11.39
N ASP A 98 -11.61 6.14 -10.09
CA ASP A 98 -12.97 5.97 -9.54
C ASP A 98 -13.89 7.15 -9.92
N ILE A 99 -13.35 8.36 -9.86
CA ILE A 99 -14.12 9.55 -10.20
C ILE A 99 -14.55 9.55 -11.67
N SER A 100 -13.66 9.07 -12.55
CA SER A 100 -13.92 9.13 -14.00
C SER A 100 -14.80 8.01 -14.52
N ARG A 101 -15.14 7.03 -13.68
CA ARG A 101 -16.06 5.96 -14.09
C ARG A 101 -17.51 6.47 -14.15
#